data_ae4acd9b90f8b0f3a2f3e12a3a280850
#
_entry.id   ae4acd9b90f8b0f3a2f3e12a3a280850
#
_cell.length_a   1.000
_cell.length_b   1.000
_cell.length_c   1.000
_cell.angle_alpha   90.00
_cell.angle_beta   90.00
_cell.angle_gamma   90.00
#
_symmetry.space_group_name_H-M   'P 1'
#
loop_
_entity.id
_entity.type
_entity.pdbx_description
1 polymer ?
#
loop_
_entity_poly.entity_id
_entity_poly.type
_entity_poly.pdbx_seq_one_letter_code
_entity_poly.pdbx_strand_id
1 'polypeptide(L)'
;YGEVMKIDPQNPRWPDRDWLVVSKGHSGPAVYATLALKGYFPMEQLLTLNQGGTNLPSHCDRNKTIGIDMTTGSLGQGVSSAIGIALGHRIDQRANYTYLIIGDGECDEGQVWEGALFAAHRKLDRLIAFVDDNKKQLDGYTKDINDLGDIGAKFASFGWHTQNVNGADVKQIYEAIQAAKQVNGKPAVIILDTIKGQGVRFVEEILLNHHIIIDQEKAKAAIAELEQRLAKYN
;
A
#
# COMPACT_ATOMS: atom_id res chain seq x y z
N TYR A 1 8.78 1.76 4.58
CA TYR A 1 9.22 2.61 5.69
C TYR A 1 10.23 1.97 6.65
N GLY A 2 10.51 0.69 6.54
CA GLY A 2 11.56 0.04 7.34
C GLY A 2 12.96 0.49 6.92
N GLU A 3 13.64 -0.38 6.15
CA GLU A 3 15.03 -0.14 5.69
C GLU A 3 15.13 0.06 4.18
N VAL A 4 13.99 0.06 3.47
CA VAL A 4 13.98 0.03 1.99
C VAL A 4 13.87 1.42 1.38
N MET A 5 12.95 2.25 1.90
CA MET A 5 12.69 3.59 1.37
C MET A 5 13.67 4.61 1.93
N LYS A 6 14.15 5.50 1.08
CA LYS A 6 14.84 6.72 1.51
C LYS A 6 13.81 7.71 2.02
N ILE A 7 13.74 7.88 3.33
CA ILE A 7 12.83 8.80 4.02
C ILE A 7 13.58 9.53 5.13
N ASP A 8 13.10 10.72 5.46
CA ASP A 8 13.53 11.48 6.63
C ASP A 8 12.31 12.13 7.30
N PRO A 9 11.86 11.59 8.46
CA PRO A 9 10.74 12.16 9.20
C PRO A 9 10.95 13.60 9.65
N GLN A 10 12.22 14.04 9.85
CA GLN A 10 12.55 15.41 10.23
C GLN A 10 12.57 16.35 9.03
N ASN A 11 12.70 15.80 7.82
CA ASN A 11 12.61 16.55 6.57
C ASN A 11 11.66 15.84 5.58
N PRO A 12 10.35 15.79 5.88
CA PRO A 12 9.37 14.98 5.14
C PRO A 12 9.17 15.42 3.68
N ARG A 13 9.71 16.57 3.31
CA ARG A 13 9.69 17.11 1.94
C ARG A 13 11.05 17.06 1.24
N TRP A 14 12.00 16.31 1.79
CA TRP A 14 13.31 16.15 1.18
C TRP A 14 13.19 15.73 -0.29
N PRO A 15 13.78 16.46 -1.25
CA PRO A 15 13.57 16.24 -2.67
C PRO A 15 14.04 14.87 -3.17
N ASP A 16 15.11 14.32 -2.54
CA ASP A 16 15.73 13.06 -2.97
C ASP A 16 15.17 11.84 -2.23
N ARG A 17 14.09 12.02 -1.44
CA ARG A 17 13.39 10.92 -0.79
C ARG A 17 12.61 10.07 -1.80
N ASP A 18 12.37 8.82 -1.46
CA ASP A 18 11.42 8.00 -2.19
C ASP A 18 9.98 8.44 -1.89
N TRP A 19 9.06 8.13 -2.79
CA TRP A 19 7.65 8.46 -2.66
C TRP A 19 6.80 7.21 -2.50
N LEU A 20 5.77 7.29 -1.65
CA LEU A 20 4.79 6.24 -1.45
C LEU A 20 3.39 6.75 -1.79
N VAL A 21 2.73 6.09 -2.74
CA VAL A 21 1.32 6.30 -3.06
C VAL A 21 0.53 5.08 -2.61
N VAL A 22 -0.35 5.27 -1.64
CA VAL A 22 -1.30 4.23 -1.22
C VAL A 22 -2.61 4.51 -1.93
N SER A 23 -2.82 3.86 -3.09
CA SER A 23 -3.96 4.11 -3.98
C SER A 23 -5.28 3.72 -3.32
N LYS A 24 -5.29 2.64 -2.53
CA LYS A 24 -6.39 2.28 -1.62
C LYS A 24 -6.43 3.21 -0.39
N GLY A 25 -6.81 4.46 -0.58
CA GLY A 25 -6.73 5.53 0.42
C GLY A 25 -7.47 5.24 1.73
N HIS A 26 -8.46 4.33 1.72
CA HIS A 26 -9.16 3.84 2.91
C HIS A 26 -8.26 3.02 3.86
N SER A 27 -7.05 2.64 3.45
CA SER A 27 -6.03 2.06 4.34
C SER A 27 -5.32 3.13 5.20
N GLY A 28 -5.81 4.37 5.22
CA GLY A 28 -5.27 5.48 5.99
C GLY A 28 -4.84 5.12 7.42
N PRO A 29 -5.66 4.41 8.23
CA PRO A 29 -5.26 4.04 9.58
C PRO A 29 -3.93 3.29 9.67
N ALA A 30 -3.68 2.34 8.79
CA ALA A 30 -2.40 1.59 8.74
C ALA A 30 -1.23 2.49 8.33
N VAL A 31 -1.46 3.39 7.37
CA VAL A 31 -0.45 4.36 6.93
C VAL A 31 -0.12 5.33 8.06
N TYR A 32 -1.13 5.86 8.75
CA TYR A 32 -0.92 6.79 9.87
C TYR A 32 -0.17 6.15 11.03
N ALA A 33 -0.54 4.91 11.39
CA ALA A 33 0.20 4.15 12.40
C ALA A 33 1.68 3.97 12.01
N THR A 34 1.95 3.65 10.74
CA THR A 34 3.31 3.52 10.21
C THR A 34 4.07 4.83 10.28
N LEU A 35 3.46 5.95 9.88
CA LEU A 35 4.08 7.28 9.93
C LEU A 35 4.38 7.73 11.36
N ALA A 36 3.43 7.50 12.30
CA ALA A 36 3.64 7.81 13.71
C ALA A 36 4.80 7.00 14.31
N LEU A 37 4.84 5.67 14.05
CA LEU A 37 5.95 4.80 14.46
C LEU A 37 7.30 5.23 13.87
N LYS A 38 7.31 5.87 12.72
CA LYS A 38 8.51 6.42 12.07
C LYS A 38 8.86 7.83 12.56
N GLY A 39 8.05 8.43 13.43
CA GLY A 39 8.31 9.73 14.03
C GLY A 39 7.94 10.93 13.17
N TYR A 40 7.04 10.78 12.18
CA TYR A 40 6.50 11.92 11.44
C TYR A 40 5.60 12.81 12.28
N PHE A 41 4.91 12.23 13.27
CA PHE A 41 4.07 12.92 14.24
C PHE A 41 3.91 12.06 15.52
N PRO A 42 3.49 12.66 16.65
CA PRO A 42 3.33 11.92 17.92
C PRO A 42 2.27 10.82 17.84
N MET A 43 2.50 9.70 18.54
CA MET A 43 1.58 8.55 18.58
C MET A 43 0.19 8.93 19.10
N GLU A 44 0.10 9.89 20.01
CA GLU A 44 -1.16 10.37 20.59
C GLU A 44 -2.10 10.97 19.54
N GLN A 45 -1.55 11.48 18.43
CA GLN A 45 -2.35 12.02 17.33
C GLN A 45 -3.21 10.93 16.67
N LEU A 46 -2.83 9.65 16.75
CA LEU A 46 -3.63 8.54 16.23
C LEU A 46 -5.03 8.47 16.88
N LEU A 47 -5.17 8.93 18.10
CA LEU A 47 -6.45 8.98 18.81
C LEU A 47 -7.45 9.98 18.20
N THR A 48 -6.99 10.84 17.31
CA THR A 48 -7.83 11.85 16.64
C THR A 48 -8.39 11.39 15.30
N LEU A 49 -8.16 10.14 14.91
CA LEU A 49 -8.62 9.59 13.63
C LEU A 49 -10.13 9.88 13.43
N ASN A 50 -10.47 10.46 12.28
CA ASN A 50 -11.84 10.80 11.88
C ASN A 50 -12.59 11.78 12.80
N GLN A 51 -11.90 12.46 13.70
CA GLN A 51 -12.54 13.52 14.50
C GLN A 51 -12.59 14.83 13.71
N GLY A 52 -13.56 15.68 14.05
CA GLY A 52 -13.65 17.03 13.46
C GLY A 52 -12.37 17.82 13.67
N GLY A 53 -11.81 18.38 12.62
CA GLY A 53 -10.56 19.18 12.66
C GLY A 53 -9.26 18.37 12.72
N THR A 54 -9.31 17.04 12.69
CA THR A 54 -8.13 16.18 12.70
C THR A 54 -7.27 16.36 11.43
N ASN A 55 -5.97 16.08 11.58
CA ASN A 55 -5.05 15.87 10.45
C ASN A 55 -5.02 14.41 9.96
N LEU A 56 -5.85 13.53 10.52
CA LEU A 56 -5.93 12.11 10.17
C LEU A 56 -7.34 11.75 9.65
N PRO A 57 -7.70 12.16 8.43
CA PRO A 57 -9.01 11.83 7.85
C PRO A 57 -9.11 10.35 7.46
N SER A 58 -10.31 9.87 7.13
CA SER A 58 -10.56 8.47 6.72
C SER A 58 -9.66 7.99 5.58
N HIS A 59 -9.39 8.87 4.62
CA HIS A 59 -8.55 8.60 3.45
C HIS A 59 -7.30 9.48 3.49
N CYS A 60 -6.21 8.96 2.95
CA CYS A 60 -4.93 9.68 2.93
C CYS A 60 -5.06 11.05 2.23
N ASP A 61 -4.68 12.12 2.92
CA ASP A 61 -4.70 13.49 2.40
C ASP A 61 -3.34 14.17 2.63
N ARG A 62 -2.62 14.45 1.54
CA ARG A 62 -1.30 15.08 1.57
C ARG A 62 -1.29 16.51 2.12
N ASN A 63 -2.44 17.18 2.07
CA ASN A 63 -2.56 18.54 2.55
C ASN A 63 -2.81 18.63 4.06
N LYS A 64 -3.23 17.52 4.67
CA LYS A 64 -3.54 17.42 6.09
C LYS A 64 -2.51 16.62 6.88
N THR A 65 -2.11 15.47 6.35
CA THR A 65 -1.24 14.54 7.10
C THR A 65 0.20 14.64 6.61
N ILE A 66 1.10 14.99 7.51
CA ILE A 66 2.54 14.99 7.24
C ILE A 66 3.02 13.58 6.92
N GLY A 67 3.87 13.43 5.88
CA GLY A 67 4.36 12.14 5.42
C GLY A 67 3.48 11.45 4.38
N ILE A 68 2.28 11.97 4.09
CA ILE A 68 1.46 11.52 2.97
C ILE A 68 1.91 12.22 1.69
N ASP A 69 2.28 11.44 0.68
CA ASP A 69 2.79 11.96 -0.58
C ASP A 69 1.69 12.30 -1.60
N MET A 70 0.57 11.58 -1.56
CA MET A 70 -0.54 11.77 -2.49
C MET A 70 -1.88 11.60 -1.78
N THR A 71 -2.81 12.51 -2.05
CA THR A 71 -4.22 12.36 -1.65
C THR A 71 -4.86 11.29 -2.53
N THR A 72 -5.48 10.29 -1.89
CA THR A 72 -6.10 9.14 -2.56
C THR A 72 -7.43 8.79 -1.92
N GLY A 73 -8.22 7.91 -2.58
CA GLY A 73 -9.52 7.47 -2.07
C GLY A 73 -10.47 7.04 -3.19
N SER A 74 -10.47 7.76 -4.32
CA SER A 74 -11.10 7.28 -5.55
C SER A 74 -10.20 6.22 -6.17
N LEU A 75 -10.65 4.95 -6.16
CA LEU A 75 -9.86 3.81 -6.59
C LEU A 75 -9.36 3.97 -8.04
N GLY A 76 -8.17 3.47 -8.32
CA GLY A 76 -7.49 3.59 -9.60
C GLY A 76 -6.78 4.94 -9.83
N GLN A 77 -7.24 6.05 -9.22
CA GLN A 77 -6.66 7.38 -9.41
C GLN A 77 -5.22 7.49 -8.89
N GLY A 78 -4.94 6.83 -7.75
CA GLY A 78 -3.61 6.78 -7.17
C GLY A 78 -2.58 6.11 -8.09
N VAL A 79 -3.01 5.16 -8.90
CA VAL A 79 -2.15 4.47 -9.89
C VAL A 79 -1.62 5.47 -10.91
N SER A 80 -2.51 6.26 -11.54
CA SER A 80 -2.11 7.29 -12.49
C SER A 80 -1.22 8.35 -11.85
N SER A 81 -1.51 8.74 -10.60
CA SER A 81 -0.70 9.70 -9.85
C SER A 81 0.71 9.15 -9.59
N ALA A 82 0.85 7.90 -9.16
CA ALA A 82 2.15 7.26 -8.94
C ALA A 82 2.97 7.17 -10.23
N ILE A 83 2.32 6.83 -11.35
CA ILE A 83 2.94 6.79 -12.66
C ILE A 83 3.43 8.18 -13.09
N GLY A 84 2.62 9.21 -12.86
CA GLY A 84 3.00 10.60 -13.11
C GLY A 84 4.22 11.04 -12.28
N ILE A 85 4.27 10.66 -11.00
CA ILE A 85 5.41 10.91 -10.11
C ILE A 85 6.67 10.20 -10.62
N ALA A 86 6.58 8.89 -10.95
CA ALA A 86 7.70 8.12 -11.47
C ALA A 86 8.23 8.68 -12.79
N LEU A 87 7.33 9.12 -13.67
CA LEU A 87 7.70 9.79 -14.93
C LEU A 87 8.37 11.13 -14.67
N GLY A 88 7.86 11.94 -13.72
CA GLY A 88 8.47 13.20 -13.30
C GLY A 88 9.90 12.99 -12.79
N HIS A 89 10.12 12.02 -11.89
CA HIS A 89 11.46 11.66 -11.41
C HIS A 89 12.40 11.29 -12.56
N ARG A 90 11.91 10.54 -13.54
CA ARG A 90 12.71 10.18 -14.71
C ARG A 90 13.04 11.37 -15.61
N ILE A 91 12.10 12.29 -15.85
CA ILE A 91 12.33 13.52 -16.63
C ILE A 91 13.37 14.39 -15.92
N ASP A 92 13.27 14.52 -14.60
CA ASP A 92 14.20 15.27 -13.76
C ASP A 92 15.54 14.53 -13.53
N GLN A 93 15.73 13.33 -14.12
CA GLN A 93 16.90 12.46 -13.94
C GLN A 93 17.20 12.13 -12.48
N ARG A 94 16.17 12.00 -11.65
CA ARG A 94 16.27 11.69 -10.22
C ARG A 94 16.39 10.17 -10.00
N ALA A 95 17.09 9.79 -8.92
CA ALA A 95 17.27 8.39 -8.54
C ALA A 95 16.18 7.86 -7.60
N ASN A 96 15.12 8.64 -7.33
CA ASN A 96 14.04 8.29 -6.42
C ASN A 96 13.22 7.09 -6.94
N TYR A 97 12.85 6.21 -6.03
CA TYR A 97 11.82 5.21 -6.30
C TYR A 97 10.43 5.76 -5.99
N THR A 98 9.46 5.33 -6.77
CA THR A 98 8.04 5.52 -6.49
C THR A 98 7.45 4.16 -6.13
N TYR A 99 6.94 4.03 -4.91
CA TYR A 99 6.24 2.85 -4.43
C TYR A 99 4.73 3.09 -4.52
N LEU A 100 3.99 2.09 -4.95
CA LEU A 100 2.54 2.16 -5.14
C LEU A 100 1.89 0.96 -4.46
N ILE A 101 0.88 1.18 -3.63
CA ILE A 101 0.07 0.10 -3.03
C ILE A 101 -1.34 0.17 -3.62
N ILE A 102 -1.78 -0.94 -4.20
CA ILE A 102 -3.08 -1.15 -4.84
C ILE A 102 -3.82 -2.26 -4.10
N GLY A 103 -5.14 -2.23 -4.05
CA GLY A 103 -5.96 -3.37 -3.62
C GLY A 103 -6.31 -4.29 -4.78
N ASP A 104 -6.61 -5.56 -4.49
CA ASP A 104 -7.11 -6.51 -5.48
C ASP A 104 -8.45 -6.06 -6.08
N GLY A 105 -9.42 -5.67 -5.25
CA GLY A 105 -10.67 -5.10 -5.72
C GLY A 105 -10.50 -3.76 -6.46
N GLU A 106 -9.44 -3.00 -6.17
CA GLU A 106 -9.10 -1.79 -6.93
C GLU A 106 -8.66 -2.13 -8.37
N CYS A 107 -8.13 -3.32 -8.59
CA CYS A 107 -7.77 -3.78 -9.93
C CYS A 107 -8.98 -4.00 -10.86
N ASP A 108 -10.22 -3.91 -10.36
CA ASP A 108 -11.43 -3.84 -11.19
C ASP A 108 -11.55 -2.51 -11.96
N GLU A 109 -10.86 -1.48 -11.51
CA GLU A 109 -10.85 -0.18 -12.17
C GLU A 109 -10.03 -0.23 -13.47
N GLY A 110 -10.66 0.12 -14.61
CA GLY A 110 -10.00 0.15 -15.91
C GLY A 110 -8.74 1.01 -15.94
N GLN A 111 -8.72 2.09 -15.14
CA GLN A 111 -7.60 3.01 -15.04
C GLN A 111 -6.32 2.35 -14.52
N VAL A 112 -6.42 1.27 -13.72
CA VAL A 112 -5.26 0.48 -13.27
C VAL A 112 -4.54 -0.11 -14.48
N TRP A 113 -5.29 -0.68 -15.42
CA TRP A 113 -4.75 -1.35 -16.62
C TRP A 113 -4.26 -0.37 -17.66
N GLU A 114 -4.96 0.75 -17.87
CA GLU A 114 -4.48 1.86 -18.69
C GLU A 114 -3.15 2.38 -18.18
N GLY A 115 -3.04 2.58 -16.87
CA GLY A 115 -1.81 2.97 -16.20
C GLY A 115 -0.70 1.93 -16.35
N ALA A 116 -1.02 0.65 -16.18
CA ALA A 116 -0.06 -0.45 -16.31
C ALA A 116 0.54 -0.50 -17.73
N LEU A 117 -0.28 -0.39 -18.76
CA LEU A 117 0.17 -0.31 -20.14
C LEU A 117 1.13 0.87 -20.38
N PHE A 118 0.74 2.06 -19.89
CA PHE A 118 1.55 3.27 -20.07
C PHE A 118 2.89 3.19 -19.32
N ALA A 119 2.90 2.71 -18.08
CA ALA A 119 4.11 2.58 -17.27
C ALA A 119 5.13 1.63 -17.93
N ALA A 120 4.66 0.51 -18.47
CA ALA A 120 5.49 -0.45 -19.20
C ALA A 120 6.05 0.16 -20.51
N HIS A 121 5.19 0.83 -21.29
CA HIS A 121 5.62 1.53 -22.51
C HIS A 121 6.70 2.57 -22.21
N ARG A 122 6.55 3.31 -21.11
CA ARG A 122 7.52 4.33 -20.68
C ARG A 122 8.72 3.72 -19.95
N LYS A 123 8.76 2.40 -19.73
CA LYS A 123 9.86 1.69 -19.06
C LYS A 123 10.21 2.30 -17.69
N LEU A 124 9.20 2.53 -16.85
CA LEU A 124 9.37 3.19 -15.55
C LEU A 124 9.97 2.22 -14.52
N ASP A 125 11.24 1.90 -14.65
CA ASP A 125 11.95 0.88 -13.86
C ASP A 125 12.19 1.26 -12.38
N ARG A 126 11.88 2.49 -11.99
CA ARG A 126 11.85 2.93 -10.58
C ARG A 126 10.45 3.03 -10.01
N LEU A 127 9.45 2.46 -10.68
CA LEU A 127 8.10 2.25 -10.18
C LEU A 127 7.96 0.80 -9.70
N ILE A 128 7.74 0.62 -8.40
CA ILE A 128 7.48 -0.69 -7.78
C ILE A 128 6.09 -0.66 -7.17
N ALA A 129 5.18 -1.43 -7.74
CA ALA A 129 3.82 -1.58 -7.25
C ALA A 129 3.68 -2.83 -6.37
N PHE A 130 2.76 -2.76 -5.41
CA PHE A 130 2.31 -3.88 -4.60
C PHE A 130 0.80 -4.03 -4.79
N VAL A 131 0.34 -5.23 -5.07
CA VAL A 131 -1.09 -5.55 -5.01
C VAL A 131 -1.34 -6.31 -3.72
N ASP A 132 -2.13 -5.72 -2.81
CA ASP A 132 -2.65 -6.41 -1.64
C ASP A 132 -3.79 -7.32 -2.09
N ASP A 133 -3.42 -8.56 -2.46
CA ASP A 133 -4.33 -9.58 -2.94
C ASP A 133 -4.91 -10.34 -1.74
N ASN A 134 -5.86 -9.70 -1.06
CA ASN A 134 -6.49 -10.21 0.15
C ASN A 134 -7.79 -10.97 -0.11
N LYS A 135 -8.18 -11.18 -1.36
CA LYS A 135 -9.32 -11.95 -1.87
C LYS A 135 -10.69 -11.36 -1.55
N LYS A 136 -10.76 -10.18 -0.93
CA LYS A 136 -12.03 -9.56 -0.55
C LYS A 136 -12.07 -8.09 -0.94
N GLN A 137 -13.19 -7.66 -1.48
CA GLN A 137 -13.53 -6.26 -1.67
C GLN A 137 -14.72 -5.87 -0.77
N LEU A 138 -15.41 -4.75 -1.07
CA LEU A 138 -16.47 -4.20 -0.20
C LEU A 138 -17.60 -5.20 0.05
N ASP A 139 -18.09 -5.83 -1.00
CA ASP A 139 -19.33 -6.61 -0.98
C ASP A 139 -19.12 -8.13 -0.90
N GLY A 140 -17.87 -8.59 -0.77
CA GLY A 140 -17.58 -10.02 -0.67
C GLY A 140 -16.23 -10.44 -1.23
N TYR A 141 -16.12 -11.69 -1.63
CA TYR A 141 -14.91 -12.18 -2.27
C TYR A 141 -14.78 -11.64 -3.69
N THR A 142 -13.55 -11.22 -4.05
CA THR A 142 -13.26 -10.69 -5.40
C THR A 142 -13.70 -11.64 -6.50
N LYS A 143 -13.45 -12.96 -6.33
CA LYS A 143 -13.86 -13.99 -7.30
C LYS A 143 -15.36 -14.09 -7.55
N ASP A 144 -16.19 -13.67 -6.58
CA ASP A 144 -17.66 -13.76 -6.68
C ASP A 144 -18.29 -12.46 -7.18
N ILE A 145 -17.55 -11.34 -7.11
CA ILE A 145 -18.00 -10.01 -7.56
C ILE A 145 -17.57 -9.76 -9.01
N ASN A 146 -16.26 -9.77 -9.24
CA ASN A 146 -15.65 -9.64 -10.57
C ASN A 146 -14.29 -10.34 -10.55
N ASP A 147 -14.24 -11.58 -11.05
CA ASP A 147 -13.03 -12.39 -11.01
C ASP A 147 -12.01 -11.93 -12.04
N LEU A 148 -10.95 -11.30 -11.58
CA LEU A 148 -9.81 -10.91 -12.42
C LEU A 148 -8.85 -12.06 -12.73
N GLY A 149 -9.04 -13.25 -12.14
CA GLY A 149 -8.10 -14.36 -12.29
C GLY A 149 -6.70 -14.00 -11.80
N ASP A 150 -5.67 -14.39 -12.54
CA ASP A 150 -4.27 -14.09 -12.16
C ASP A 150 -3.90 -12.62 -12.48
N ILE A 151 -3.90 -11.80 -11.44
CA ILE A 151 -3.53 -10.37 -11.54
C ILE A 151 -2.06 -10.21 -11.98
N GLY A 152 -1.16 -11.06 -11.45
CA GLY A 152 0.25 -11.03 -11.82
C GLY A 152 0.48 -11.30 -13.32
N ALA A 153 -0.21 -12.32 -13.86
CA ALA A 153 -0.14 -12.63 -15.27
C ALA A 153 -0.66 -11.48 -16.16
N LYS A 154 -1.70 -10.75 -15.71
CA LYS A 154 -2.19 -9.56 -16.42
C LYS A 154 -1.14 -8.46 -16.47
N PHE A 155 -0.49 -8.11 -15.36
CA PHE A 155 0.62 -7.15 -15.35
C PHE A 155 1.79 -7.62 -16.22
N ALA A 156 2.13 -8.93 -16.17
CA ALA A 156 3.17 -9.50 -17.00
C ALA A 156 2.87 -9.34 -18.51
N SER A 157 1.60 -9.49 -18.92
CA SER A 157 1.18 -9.31 -20.32
C SER A 157 1.37 -7.88 -20.82
N PHE A 158 1.32 -6.87 -19.92
CA PHE A 158 1.68 -5.49 -20.25
C PHE A 158 3.19 -5.23 -20.25
N GLY A 159 4.02 -6.21 -19.84
CA GLY A 159 5.48 -6.09 -19.85
C GLY A 159 6.10 -5.70 -18.50
N TRP A 160 5.36 -5.81 -17.41
CA TRP A 160 5.90 -5.63 -16.04
C TRP A 160 6.73 -6.84 -15.61
N HIS A 161 7.70 -6.61 -14.75
CA HIS A 161 8.31 -7.66 -13.94
C HIS A 161 7.39 -8.01 -12.79
N THR A 162 7.01 -9.28 -12.65
CA THR A 162 6.01 -9.72 -11.66
C THR A 162 6.59 -10.75 -10.70
N GLN A 163 6.20 -10.66 -9.43
CA GLN A 163 6.58 -11.58 -8.37
C GLN A 163 5.36 -11.82 -7.48
N ASN A 164 5.19 -13.07 -7.02
CA ASN A 164 4.17 -13.44 -6.03
C ASN A 164 4.89 -13.82 -4.73
N VAL A 165 4.46 -13.27 -3.60
CA VAL A 165 5.04 -13.54 -2.29
C VAL A 165 3.97 -13.67 -1.22
N ASN A 166 4.29 -14.38 -0.14
CA ASN A 166 3.46 -14.36 1.06
C ASN A 166 3.51 -12.95 1.67
N GLY A 167 2.38 -12.24 1.65
CA GLY A 167 2.26 -10.88 2.18
C GLY A 167 2.36 -10.77 3.71
N ALA A 168 2.37 -11.90 4.44
CA ALA A 168 2.68 -11.97 5.86
C ALA A 168 4.17 -12.11 6.16
N ASP A 169 5.01 -12.42 5.16
CA ASP A 169 6.43 -12.66 5.32
C ASP A 169 7.26 -11.44 4.91
N VAL A 170 7.67 -10.66 5.91
CA VAL A 170 8.47 -9.44 5.71
C VAL A 170 9.77 -9.71 4.96
N LYS A 171 10.39 -10.90 5.18
CA LYS A 171 11.62 -11.29 4.49
C LYS A 171 11.39 -11.49 3.01
N GLN A 172 10.33 -12.23 2.62
CA GLN A 172 9.97 -12.40 1.22
C GLN A 172 9.66 -11.07 0.54
N ILE A 173 8.92 -10.18 1.22
CA ILE A 173 8.62 -8.84 0.70
C ILE A 173 9.92 -8.05 0.47
N TYR A 174 10.84 -8.07 1.43
CA TYR A 174 12.14 -7.40 1.32
C TYR A 174 12.94 -7.93 0.13
N GLU A 175 13.07 -9.26 0.02
CA GLU A 175 13.81 -9.92 -1.06
C GLU A 175 13.20 -9.60 -2.44
N ALA A 176 11.86 -9.60 -2.53
CA ALA A 176 11.16 -9.23 -3.76
C ALA A 176 11.41 -7.77 -4.16
N ILE A 177 11.45 -6.85 -3.19
CA ILE A 177 11.80 -5.44 -3.47
C ILE A 177 13.24 -5.32 -3.96
N GLN A 178 14.19 -6.05 -3.32
CA GLN A 178 15.58 -6.01 -3.77
C GLN A 178 15.73 -6.58 -5.19
N ALA A 179 15.02 -7.66 -5.51
CA ALA A 179 14.98 -8.22 -6.87
C ALA A 179 14.37 -7.23 -7.87
N ALA A 180 13.26 -6.57 -7.51
CA ALA A 180 12.62 -5.55 -8.34
C ALA A 180 13.56 -4.37 -8.65
N LYS A 181 14.40 -3.95 -7.69
CA LYS A 181 15.39 -2.88 -7.87
C LYS A 181 16.53 -3.24 -8.84
N GLN A 182 16.73 -4.51 -9.15
CA GLN A 182 17.71 -4.96 -10.14
C GLN A 182 17.15 -5.00 -11.56
N VAL A 183 15.83 -4.84 -11.72
CA VAL A 183 15.17 -4.86 -13.02
C VAL A 183 15.36 -3.52 -13.73
N ASN A 184 15.86 -3.56 -14.95
CA ASN A 184 16.06 -2.36 -15.76
C ASN A 184 15.05 -2.31 -16.91
N GLY A 185 14.56 -1.12 -17.22
CA GLY A 185 13.69 -0.86 -18.36
C GLY A 185 12.29 -1.43 -18.25
N LYS A 186 11.85 -1.86 -17.06
CA LYS A 186 10.49 -2.36 -16.78
C LYS A 186 10.05 -1.94 -15.40
N PRO A 187 8.80 -1.50 -15.22
CA PRO A 187 8.22 -1.39 -13.88
C PRO A 187 8.06 -2.78 -13.25
N ALA A 188 8.00 -2.83 -11.94
CA ALA A 188 7.82 -4.07 -11.19
C ALA A 188 6.52 -4.07 -10.39
N VAL A 189 5.86 -5.22 -10.28
CA VAL A 189 4.73 -5.45 -9.39
C VAL A 189 4.98 -6.69 -8.54
N ILE A 190 4.68 -6.57 -7.26
CA ILE A 190 4.76 -7.64 -6.27
C ILE A 190 3.34 -7.91 -5.79
N ILE A 191 2.83 -9.09 -6.10
CA ILE A 191 1.53 -9.56 -5.63
C ILE A 191 1.72 -10.13 -4.22
N LEU A 192 1.08 -9.50 -3.25
CA LEU A 192 1.10 -9.90 -1.85
C LEU A 192 -0.08 -10.82 -1.58
N ASP A 193 0.15 -12.11 -1.47
CA ASP A 193 -0.88 -13.06 -1.02
C ASP A 193 -1.15 -12.83 0.47
N THR A 194 -2.30 -12.24 0.77
CA THR A 194 -2.71 -11.80 2.10
C THR A 194 -4.11 -12.29 2.46
N ILE A 195 -4.49 -12.06 3.71
CA ILE A 195 -5.85 -12.25 4.22
C ILE A 195 -6.35 -10.90 4.71
N LYS A 196 -7.55 -10.48 4.28
CA LYS A 196 -8.14 -9.22 4.75
C LYS A 196 -8.38 -9.26 6.26
N GLY A 197 -7.77 -8.31 6.99
CA GLY A 197 -7.78 -8.29 8.46
C GLY A 197 -6.68 -9.14 9.11
N GLN A 198 -5.70 -9.59 8.32
CA GLN A 198 -4.60 -10.46 8.72
C GLN A 198 -3.93 -9.99 10.02
N GLY A 199 -3.73 -10.94 10.93
CA GLY A 199 -3.12 -10.71 12.23
C GLY A 199 -4.11 -10.72 13.39
N VAL A 200 -5.40 -10.48 13.13
CA VAL A 200 -6.45 -10.47 14.16
C VAL A 200 -7.56 -11.45 13.75
N ARG A 201 -7.60 -12.61 14.39
CA ARG A 201 -8.44 -13.74 13.99
C ARG A 201 -9.91 -13.39 13.85
N PHE A 202 -10.51 -12.71 14.82
CA PHE A 202 -11.93 -12.35 14.74
C PHE A 202 -12.24 -11.39 13.57
N VAL A 203 -11.25 -10.63 13.08
CA VAL A 203 -11.40 -9.77 11.89
C VAL A 203 -11.29 -10.60 10.62
N GLU A 204 -10.37 -11.54 10.56
CA GLU A 204 -10.17 -12.44 9.40
C GLU A 204 -11.42 -13.26 9.11
N GLU A 205 -12.11 -13.74 10.18
CA GLU A 205 -13.30 -14.60 10.11
C GLU A 205 -14.57 -13.88 9.64
N ILE A 206 -14.62 -12.55 9.71
CA ILE A 206 -15.78 -11.77 9.22
C ILE A 206 -15.74 -11.71 7.69
N LEU A 207 -16.82 -12.14 7.02
CA LEU A 207 -16.88 -12.06 5.55
C LEU A 207 -16.84 -10.63 5.06
N LEU A 208 -17.72 -9.77 5.58
CA LEU A 208 -17.83 -8.35 5.20
C LEU A 208 -17.02 -7.49 6.19
N ASN A 209 -15.71 -7.64 6.19
CA ASN A 209 -14.80 -6.95 7.12
C ASN A 209 -14.15 -5.68 6.54
N HIS A 210 -14.71 -5.14 5.44
CA HIS A 210 -14.18 -3.92 4.84
C HIS A 210 -14.39 -2.70 5.74
N HIS A 211 -15.51 -2.63 6.44
CA HIS A 211 -15.81 -1.62 7.44
C HIS A 211 -16.34 -2.28 8.70
N ILE A 212 -15.57 -2.21 9.79
CA ILE A 212 -15.94 -2.78 11.07
C ILE A 212 -15.73 -1.77 12.19
N ILE A 213 -16.59 -1.83 13.21
CA ILE A 213 -16.44 -1.02 14.42
C ILE A 213 -15.60 -1.81 15.43
N ILE A 214 -14.48 -1.25 15.82
CA ILE A 214 -13.61 -1.77 16.86
C ILE A 214 -13.87 -0.98 18.13
N ASP A 215 -14.63 -1.57 19.06
CA ASP A 215 -14.82 -1.06 20.42
C ASP A 215 -13.60 -1.38 21.31
N GLN A 216 -13.62 -0.89 22.54
CA GLN A 216 -12.50 -1.08 23.46
C GLN A 216 -12.22 -2.55 23.81
N GLU A 217 -13.26 -3.39 23.88
CA GLU A 217 -13.09 -4.82 24.18
C GLU A 217 -12.44 -5.56 23.05
N LYS A 218 -12.90 -5.31 21.81
CA LYS A 218 -12.28 -5.84 20.60
C LYS A 218 -10.84 -5.37 20.43
N ALA A 219 -10.58 -4.09 20.71
CA ALA A 219 -9.22 -3.55 20.65
C ALA A 219 -8.29 -4.25 21.64
N LYS A 220 -8.73 -4.46 22.90
CA LYS A 220 -7.96 -5.20 23.91
C LYS A 220 -7.71 -6.65 23.48
N ALA A 221 -8.72 -7.33 22.94
CA ALA A 221 -8.58 -8.70 22.45
C ALA A 221 -7.58 -8.79 21.29
N ALA A 222 -7.64 -7.85 20.31
CA ALA A 222 -6.71 -7.78 19.20
C ALA A 222 -5.26 -7.55 19.68
N ILE A 223 -5.05 -6.61 20.60
CA ILE A 223 -3.73 -6.31 21.16
C ILE A 223 -3.16 -7.54 21.86
N ALA A 224 -3.96 -8.21 22.72
CA ALA A 224 -3.51 -9.41 23.42
C ALA A 224 -3.12 -10.55 22.47
N GLU A 225 -3.86 -10.73 21.37
CA GLU A 225 -3.51 -11.72 20.32
C GLU A 225 -2.19 -11.37 19.62
N LEU A 226 -1.98 -10.09 19.27
CA LEU A 226 -0.77 -9.62 18.64
C LEU A 226 0.46 -9.73 19.56
N GLU A 227 0.31 -9.41 20.84
CA GLU A 227 1.36 -9.57 21.85
C GLU A 227 1.77 -11.04 22.04
N GLN A 228 0.80 -11.97 22.06
CA GLN A 228 1.08 -13.41 22.09
C GLN A 228 1.84 -13.90 20.85
N ARG A 229 1.53 -13.34 19.68
CA ARG A 229 2.27 -13.65 18.44
C ARG A 229 3.69 -13.09 18.51
N LEU A 230 3.85 -11.84 18.93
CA LEU A 230 5.15 -11.19 19.05
C LEU A 230 6.09 -11.95 20.02
N ALA A 231 5.55 -12.45 21.14
CA ALA A 231 6.32 -13.23 22.10
C ALA A 231 6.92 -14.53 21.53
N LYS A 232 6.44 -15.03 20.39
CA LYS A 232 7.00 -16.20 19.71
C LYS A 232 8.23 -15.89 18.84
N TYR A 233 8.50 -14.62 18.58
CA TYR A 233 9.64 -14.17 17.77
C TYR A 233 10.80 -13.64 18.64
N ASN A 234 10.58 -13.49 19.95
CA ASN A 234 11.59 -13.15 20.96
C ASN A 234 12.04 -14.40 21.71
#